data_79f10d377342cd659ec35d1b35915d99
#
_entry.id   79f10d377342cd659ec35d1b35915d99
#
_cell.length_a   1.000
_cell.length_b   1.000
_cell.length_c   1.000
_cell.angle_alpha   90.00
_cell.angle_beta   90.00
_cell.angle_gamma   90.00
#
_symmetry.space_group_name_H-M   'P 1'
#
loop_
_entity.id
_entity.type
_entity.pdbx_description
1 polymer ?
#
loop_
_entity_poly.entity_id
_entity_poly.type
_entity_poly.pdbx_seq_one_letter_code
_entity_poly.pdbx_strand_id
1 'polypeptide(L)'
;MEYPLYDVPWLVRDPNAYRMSAKRHQIEVRNQAVVDDYFLSRANGASAREAREVVATKHGITERRFHYIFVWFYREAKKRGKFDFCEKFFTPDGTLK
;
A
#
# COMPACT_ATOMS: atom_id res chain seq x y z
N MET A 1 -1.52 14.34 12.39
CA MET A 1 -0.31 13.99 11.65
C MET A 1 -0.66 13.54 10.26
N GLU A 2 -0.01 14.11 9.27
CA GLU A 2 -0.21 13.69 7.90
C GLU A 2 0.80 12.66 7.48
N TYR A 3 0.33 11.60 6.86
CA TYR A 3 1.18 10.70 6.11
C TYR A 3 1.15 11.12 4.66
N PRO A 4 2.31 11.31 4.03
CA PRO A 4 2.36 11.69 2.62
C PRO A 4 1.69 10.66 1.72
N LEU A 5 1.36 9.54 2.26
CA LEU A 5 0.71 8.45 1.55
C LEU A 5 -0.72 8.69 1.18
N TYR A 6 -1.41 9.58 1.86
CA TYR A 6 -2.78 9.89 1.49
C TYR A 6 -2.88 10.62 0.19
N ASP A 7 -1.75 11.12 -0.26
CA ASP A 7 -1.65 11.75 -1.56
C ASP A 7 -1.24 10.77 -2.64
N VAL A 8 -1.40 9.46 -2.37
CA VAL A 8 -1.01 8.45 -3.33
C VAL A 8 -2.20 7.84 -4.11
N PRO A 9 -3.21 8.64 -4.53
CA PRO A 9 -4.12 8.18 -5.55
C PRO A 9 -3.42 7.94 -6.89
N TRP A 10 -2.18 8.42 -7.02
CA TRP A 10 -1.39 8.22 -8.22
C TRP A 10 -1.20 6.75 -8.59
N LEU A 11 -1.24 5.85 -7.63
CA LEU A 11 -1.13 4.41 -7.92
C LEU A 11 -2.35 3.86 -8.64
N VAL A 12 -3.54 4.27 -8.21
CA VAL A 12 -4.80 3.76 -8.76
C VAL A 12 -5.30 4.64 -9.91
N ARG A 13 -4.98 5.93 -9.87
CA ARG A 13 -5.46 6.90 -10.87
C ARG A 13 -4.49 7.14 -12.02
N ASP A 14 -3.47 6.31 -12.14
CA ASP A 14 -2.55 6.39 -13.26
C ASP A 14 -3.33 6.23 -14.56
N PRO A 15 -3.17 7.15 -15.53
CA PRO A 15 -3.84 7.04 -16.83
C PRO A 15 -3.60 5.69 -17.52
N ASN A 16 -2.48 5.06 -17.26
CA ASN A 16 -2.18 3.73 -17.80
C ASN A 16 -3.08 2.64 -17.24
N ALA A 17 -3.74 2.88 -16.12
CA ALA A 17 -4.69 1.93 -15.55
C ALA A 17 -5.85 1.66 -16.50
N TYR A 18 -6.19 2.60 -17.36
CA TYR A 18 -7.26 2.40 -18.35
C TYR A 18 -6.93 1.34 -19.39
N ARG A 19 -5.65 0.96 -19.50
CA ARG A 19 -5.20 -0.08 -20.42
C ARG A 19 -5.23 -1.46 -19.78
N MET A 20 -5.50 -1.52 -18.49
CA MET A 20 -5.60 -2.79 -17.77
C MET A 20 -6.97 -3.40 -17.97
N SER A 21 -7.05 -4.73 -17.85
CA SER A 21 -8.34 -5.38 -17.78
C SER A 21 -9.09 -4.87 -16.55
N ALA A 22 -10.41 -4.85 -16.62
CA ALA A 22 -11.25 -4.42 -15.50
C ALA A 22 -10.95 -5.22 -14.23
N LYS A 23 -10.72 -6.53 -14.38
CA LYS A 23 -10.39 -7.41 -13.26
C LYS A 23 -9.09 -7.00 -12.58
N ARG A 24 -8.05 -6.72 -13.36
CA ARG A 24 -6.76 -6.31 -12.82
C ARG A 24 -6.87 -4.96 -12.11
N HIS A 25 -7.62 -4.05 -12.70
CA HIS A 25 -7.86 -2.73 -12.08
C HIS A 25 -8.55 -2.89 -10.73
N GLN A 26 -9.56 -3.75 -10.63
CA GLN A 26 -10.25 -4.01 -9.37
C GLN A 26 -9.32 -4.58 -8.31
N ILE A 27 -8.40 -5.46 -8.70
CA ILE A 27 -7.41 -6.01 -7.77
C ILE A 27 -6.50 -4.89 -7.24
N GLU A 28 -6.04 -4.01 -8.12
CA GLU A 28 -5.17 -2.90 -7.70
C GLU A 28 -5.90 -1.90 -6.80
N VAL A 29 -7.16 -1.60 -7.09
CA VAL A 29 -7.98 -0.74 -6.24
C VAL A 29 -8.11 -1.36 -4.84
N ARG A 30 -8.34 -2.66 -4.77
CA ARG A 30 -8.47 -3.36 -3.51
C ARG A 30 -7.15 -3.38 -2.74
N ASN A 31 -6.03 -3.61 -3.44
CA ASN A 31 -4.70 -3.56 -2.84
C ASN A 31 -4.39 -2.17 -2.31
N GLN A 32 -4.75 -1.14 -3.06
CA GLN A 32 -4.57 0.25 -2.62
C GLN A 32 -5.38 0.54 -1.35
N ALA A 33 -6.59 0.02 -1.25
CA ALA A 33 -7.41 0.20 -0.06
C ALA A 33 -6.74 -0.41 1.19
N VAL A 34 -6.10 -1.57 1.04
CA VAL A 34 -5.35 -2.19 2.14
C VAL A 34 -4.19 -1.29 2.57
N VAL A 35 -3.45 -0.77 1.62
CA VAL A 35 -2.33 0.13 1.89
C VAL A 35 -2.80 1.40 2.59
N ASP A 36 -3.86 2.02 2.10
CA ASP A 36 -4.41 3.24 2.68
C ASP A 36 -4.86 3.02 4.12
N ASP A 37 -5.57 1.93 4.38
CA ASP A 37 -6.05 1.61 5.72
C ASP A 37 -4.89 1.37 6.70
N TYR A 38 -3.83 0.74 6.23
CA TYR A 38 -2.65 0.52 7.06
C TYR A 38 -2.04 1.86 7.50
N PHE A 39 -1.82 2.74 6.55
CA PHE A 39 -1.19 4.02 6.88
C PHE A 39 -2.11 4.94 7.66
N LEU A 40 -3.42 4.84 7.45
CA LEU A 40 -4.39 5.55 8.28
C LEU A 40 -4.32 5.08 9.73
N SER A 41 -4.26 3.77 9.94
CA SER A 41 -4.09 3.20 11.28
C SER A 41 -2.82 3.71 11.95
N ARG A 42 -1.71 3.75 11.21
CA ARG A 42 -0.45 4.27 11.72
C ARG A 42 -0.56 5.75 12.08
N ALA A 43 -1.23 6.53 11.24
CA ALA A 43 -1.45 7.95 11.49
C ALA A 43 -2.28 8.19 12.75
N ASN A 44 -3.16 7.27 13.07
CA ASN A 44 -4.00 7.32 14.26
C ASN A 44 -3.32 6.77 15.52
N GLY A 45 -2.05 6.43 15.43
CA GLY A 45 -1.25 6.03 16.58
C GLY A 45 -1.03 4.53 16.76
N ALA A 46 -1.58 3.71 15.88
CA ALA A 46 -1.35 2.26 15.96
C ALA A 46 0.10 1.90 15.66
N SER A 47 0.64 0.91 16.35
CA SER A 47 1.94 0.36 16.01
C SER A 47 1.88 -0.37 14.67
N ALA A 48 3.04 -0.66 14.09
CA ALA A 48 3.09 -1.41 12.83
C ALA A 48 2.37 -2.75 12.94
N ARG A 49 2.57 -3.44 14.06
CA ARG A 49 1.94 -4.74 14.30
C ARG A 49 0.42 -4.61 14.44
N GLU A 50 -0.05 -3.65 15.22
CA GLU A 50 -1.47 -3.41 15.41
C GLU A 50 -2.16 -3.03 14.12
N ALA A 51 -1.56 -2.12 13.36
CA ALA A 51 -2.11 -1.69 12.08
C ALA A 51 -2.24 -2.86 11.11
N ARG A 52 -1.22 -3.72 11.04
CA ARG A 52 -1.23 -4.90 10.18
C ARG A 52 -2.34 -5.86 10.57
N GLU A 53 -2.50 -6.14 11.87
CA GLU A 53 -3.53 -7.06 12.35
C GLU A 53 -4.94 -6.51 12.08
N VAL A 54 -5.17 -5.24 12.36
CA VAL A 54 -6.47 -4.62 12.13
C VAL A 54 -6.83 -4.62 10.65
N VAL A 55 -5.90 -4.26 9.81
CA VAL A 55 -6.14 -4.18 8.36
C VAL A 55 -6.35 -5.56 7.75
N ALA A 56 -5.53 -6.54 8.16
CA ALA A 56 -5.70 -7.91 7.68
C ALA A 56 -7.07 -8.47 8.05
N THR A 57 -7.52 -8.22 9.28
CA THR A 57 -8.83 -8.65 9.74
C THR A 57 -9.95 -7.94 8.98
N LYS A 58 -9.84 -6.63 8.83
CA LYS A 58 -10.85 -5.83 8.12
C LYS A 58 -11.06 -6.29 6.69
N HIS A 59 -9.97 -6.60 6.00
CA HIS A 59 -10.03 -7.01 4.59
C HIS A 59 -10.12 -8.53 4.40
N GLY A 60 -10.10 -9.29 5.50
CA GLY A 60 -10.20 -10.75 5.42
C GLY A 60 -9.05 -11.39 4.69
N ILE A 61 -7.84 -10.87 4.86
CA ILE A 61 -6.64 -11.37 4.19
C ILE A 61 -5.67 -11.98 5.21
N THR A 62 -4.85 -12.91 4.72
CA THR A 62 -3.79 -13.52 5.54
C THR A 62 -2.60 -12.56 5.66
N GLU A 63 -1.72 -12.83 6.63
CA GLU A 63 -0.47 -12.09 6.76
C GLU A 63 0.40 -12.22 5.50
N ARG A 64 0.38 -13.39 4.89
CA ARG A 64 1.11 -13.63 3.64
C ARG A 64 0.58 -12.74 2.51
N ARG A 65 -0.74 -12.65 2.38
CA ARG A 65 -1.38 -11.78 1.38
C ARG A 65 -1.06 -10.32 1.64
N PHE A 66 -1.11 -9.91 2.90
CA PHE A 66 -0.73 -8.57 3.30
C PHE A 66 0.70 -8.24 2.85
N HIS A 67 1.64 -9.15 3.14
CA HIS A 67 3.03 -8.97 2.72
C HIS A 67 3.16 -8.78 1.20
N TYR A 68 2.50 -9.61 0.41
CA TYR A 68 2.55 -9.50 -1.05
C TYR A 68 1.96 -8.20 -1.57
N ILE A 69 0.91 -7.70 -0.94
CA ILE A 69 0.31 -6.42 -1.30
C ILE A 69 1.32 -5.29 -1.10
N PHE A 70 2.06 -5.29 -0.01
CA PHE A 70 3.06 -4.26 0.24
C PHE A 70 4.30 -4.42 -0.64
N VAL A 71 4.68 -5.62 -1.01
CA VAL A 71 5.74 -5.84 -2.01
C VAL A 71 5.32 -5.23 -3.36
N TRP A 72 4.09 -5.46 -3.77
CA TRP A 72 3.54 -4.86 -4.97
C TRP A 72 3.57 -3.33 -4.89
N PHE A 73 3.11 -2.77 -3.79
CA PHE A 73 3.07 -1.33 -3.59
C PHE A 73 4.48 -0.72 -3.66
N TYR A 74 5.44 -1.34 -3.02
CA TYR A 74 6.83 -0.90 -3.04
C TYR A 74 7.37 -0.84 -4.48
N ARG A 75 7.14 -1.89 -5.25
CA ARG A 75 7.59 -1.95 -6.63
C ARG A 75 6.96 -0.86 -7.50
N GLU A 76 5.66 -0.64 -7.32
CA GLU A 76 4.94 0.39 -8.07
C GLU A 76 5.41 1.78 -7.67
N ALA A 77 5.68 2.01 -6.40
CA ALA A 77 6.22 3.28 -5.94
C ALA A 77 7.60 3.56 -6.56
N LYS A 78 8.46 2.55 -6.61
CA LYS A 78 9.78 2.68 -7.23
C LYS A 78 9.68 2.98 -8.72
N LYS A 79 8.80 2.32 -9.43
CA LYS A 79 8.58 2.57 -10.87
C LYS A 79 8.19 4.01 -11.14
N ARG A 80 7.50 4.63 -10.20
CA ARG A 80 7.04 6.01 -10.33
C ARG A 80 7.99 7.03 -9.73
N GLY A 81 9.19 6.60 -9.37
CA GLY A 81 10.23 7.49 -8.88
C GLY A 81 9.99 8.00 -7.45
N LYS A 82 9.17 7.31 -6.66
CA LYS A 82 8.88 7.69 -5.28
C LYS A 82 9.93 7.13 -4.33
N PHE A 83 11.19 7.43 -4.60
CA PHE A 83 12.32 6.85 -3.86
C PHE A 83 12.36 7.30 -2.40
N ASP A 84 12.11 8.57 -2.14
CA ASP A 84 12.11 9.10 -0.78
C ASP A 84 11.05 8.42 0.08
N PHE A 85 9.91 8.19 -0.50
CA PHE A 85 8.82 7.47 0.13
C PHE A 85 9.23 6.04 0.44
N CYS A 86 9.81 5.34 -0.53
CA CYS A 86 10.26 3.97 -0.33
C CYS A 86 11.31 3.87 0.78
N GLU A 87 12.26 4.78 0.81
CA GLU A 87 13.29 4.81 1.84
C GLU A 87 12.70 5.03 3.23
N LYS A 88 11.68 5.88 3.33
CA LYS A 88 11.06 6.20 4.60
C LYS A 88 10.28 5.04 5.20
N PHE A 89 9.55 4.30 4.39
CA PHE A 89 8.60 3.29 4.87
C PHE A 89 9.00 1.85 4.61
N PHE A 90 10.04 1.62 3.83
CA PHE A 90 10.47 0.28 3.46
C PHE A 90 11.96 0.09 3.67
N THR A 91 12.35 -1.16 3.96
CA THR A 91 13.75 -1.55 3.94
C THR A 91 14.21 -1.72 2.48
N PRO A 92 15.54 -1.78 2.23
CA PRO A 92 16.04 -1.95 0.86
C PRO A 92 15.54 -3.20 0.14
N ASP A 93 15.14 -4.22 0.88
CA ASP A 93 14.60 -5.46 0.29
C ASP A 93 13.09 -5.39 0.03
N GLY A 94 12.45 -4.26 0.32
CA GLY A 94 11.04 -4.07 0.08
C GLY A 94 10.12 -4.46 1.21
N THR A 95 10.66 -4.71 2.39
CA THR A 95 9.87 -5.03 3.58
C THR A 95 9.45 -3.75 4.30
N LEU A 96 8.21 -3.68 4.77
CA LEU A 96 7.71 -2.58 5.59
C LEU A 96 8.53 -2.45 6.88
N LYS A 97 8.93 -1.23 7.16
CA LYS A 97 9.60 -0.91 8.41
C LYS A 97 8.64 -0.96 9.59
#